data_9c9cc156c6ebe9ee49804126d9edd6cc
#
_entry.id   9c9cc156c6ebe9ee49804126d9edd6cc
#
_cell.length_a   1.000
_cell.length_b   1.000
_cell.length_c   1.000
_cell.angle_alpha   90.00
_cell.angle_beta   90.00
_cell.angle_gamma   90.00
#
_symmetry.space_group_name_H-M   'P 1'
#
loop_
_entity.id
_entity.type
_entity.pdbx_description
1 polymer ?
#
loop_
_entity_poly.entity_id
_entity_poly.type
_entity_poly.pdbx_seq_one_letter_code
_entity_poly.pdbx_strand_id
1 'polypeptide(L)'
;AVEPGIPCRRCEWCRKGRYNLCTSLFFPGGPGSDGAVCEYIAVDHEFCFPVPGTMSAGTAAMVEPAAVAVHTAELAQLRPGDTAAIFGLGVIGLLTARMLQCCGAARVLAADILPYRVEAARLYGIQEVFCNRKGSIKEGGASAVGWIQEMTERRGVDVAFDCTNSADGLALACAAARRGGRVVLTGISGNEMDPLPVSIARRRELCLQWCRRFVHNYPATLDYIQSGKLDVDSLITHVFSFDEAPDAFALTSAYGDGVLKASIEW
;
A
#
# COMPACT_ATOMS: atom_id res chain seq x y z
N ALA A 1 17.77 1.42 8.35
CA ALA A 1 16.88 0.93 7.29
C ALA A 1 17.53 1.13 5.92
N VAL A 2 17.27 0.22 4.99
CA VAL A 2 17.83 0.26 3.64
C VAL A 2 16.73 0.58 2.62
N GLU A 3 16.98 1.58 1.76
CA GLU A 3 16.16 1.82 0.58
C GLU A 3 16.63 0.90 -0.55
N PRO A 4 15.83 -0.07 -1.01
CA PRO A 4 16.31 -1.13 -1.89
C PRO A 4 16.41 -0.73 -3.37
N GLY A 5 15.90 0.44 -3.75
CA GLY A 5 15.87 0.91 -5.13
C GLY A 5 17.09 1.74 -5.51
N ILE A 6 18.13 1.14 -6.07
CA ILE A 6 19.38 1.84 -6.44
C ILE A 6 19.30 2.36 -7.88
N PRO A 7 19.22 3.69 -8.10
CA PRO A 7 19.07 4.29 -9.42
C PRO A 7 20.41 4.48 -10.14
N CYS A 8 20.38 4.65 -11.47
CA CYS A 8 21.59 4.90 -12.26
C CYS A 8 22.17 6.33 -12.09
N ARG A 9 21.47 7.24 -11.44
CA ARG A 9 21.84 8.65 -11.14
C ARG A 9 22.06 9.55 -12.38
N ARG A 10 22.04 9.01 -13.60
CA ARG A 10 22.40 9.75 -14.84
C ARG A 10 21.28 9.90 -15.86
N CYS A 11 20.21 9.09 -15.78
CA CYS A 11 19.08 9.22 -16.69
C CYS A 11 18.27 10.49 -16.41
N GLU A 12 17.37 10.84 -17.33
CA GLU A 12 16.49 12.00 -17.21
C GLU A 12 15.73 12.03 -15.88
N TRP A 13 15.16 10.90 -15.50
CA TRP A 13 14.34 10.77 -14.28
C TRP A 13 15.16 10.98 -13.01
N CYS A 14 16.37 10.41 -12.95
CA CYS A 14 17.29 10.65 -11.84
C CYS A 14 17.67 12.12 -11.71
N ARG A 15 17.97 12.78 -12.83
CA ARG A 15 18.33 14.21 -12.86
C ARG A 15 17.17 15.13 -12.46
N LYS A 16 15.93 14.68 -12.66
CA LYS A 16 14.70 15.38 -12.24
C LYS A 16 14.28 15.06 -10.80
N GLY A 17 15.07 14.28 -10.05
CA GLY A 17 14.73 13.86 -8.69
C GLY A 17 13.63 12.79 -8.60
N ARG A 18 13.25 12.19 -9.73
CA ARG A 18 12.23 11.12 -9.80
C ARG A 18 12.88 9.77 -10.03
N TYR A 19 13.83 9.41 -9.17
CA TYR A 19 14.65 8.20 -9.37
C TYR A 19 13.85 6.89 -9.25
N ASN A 20 12.69 6.89 -8.64
CA ASN A 20 11.75 5.76 -8.67
C ASN A 20 11.33 5.36 -10.10
N LEU A 21 11.45 6.28 -11.07
CA LEU A 21 11.22 6.07 -12.50
C LEU A 21 12.51 5.84 -13.30
N CYS A 22 13.61 5.54 -12.63
CA CYS A 22 14.88 5.26 -13.29
C CYS A 22 14.76 4.11 -14.30
N THR A 23 15.25 4.31 -15.53
CA THR A 23 15.19 3.30 -16.60
C THR A 23 16.10 2.11 -16.37
N SER A 24 17.07 2.24 -15.45
CA SER A 24 18.04 1.20 -15.08
C SER A 24 18.10 1.05 -13.56
N LEU A 25 16.93 1.02 -12.92
CA LEU A 25 16.82 0.82 -11.48
C LEU A 25 17.25 -0.60 -11.12
N PHE A 26 18.28 -0.72 -10.29
CA PHE A 26 18.63 -1.99 -9.66
C PHE A 26 17.74 -2.20 -8.43
N PHE A 27 17.29 -3.43 -8.22
CA PHE A 27 16.50 -3.80 -7.05
C PHE A 27 16.89 -5.21 -6.60
N PRO A 28 17.36 -5.40 -5.35
CA PRO A 28 17.71 -6.71 -4.83
C PRO A 28 16.52 -7.69 -4.93
N GLY A 29 16.77 -8.90 -5.42
CA GLY A 29 15.72 -9.89 -5.68
C GLY A 29 14.91 -9.63 -6.95
N GLY A 30 15.27 -8.63 -7.75
CA GLY A 30 14.72 -8.43 -9.09
C GLY A 30 15.33 -9.41 -10.10
N PRO A 31 14.81 -9.47 -11.35
CA PRO A 31 15.34 -10.37 -12.38
C PRO A 31 16.84 -10.19 -12.57
N GLY A 32 17.61 -11.29 -12.40
CA GLY A 32 19.06 -11.29 -12.58
C GLY A 32 19.88 -10.75 -11.40
N SER A 33 19.27 -10.59 -10.23
CA SER A 33 20.00 -10.20 -9.01
C SER A 33 19.58 -11.05 -7.81
N ASP A 34 20.52 -11.26 -6.90
CA ASP A 34 20.25 -11.90 -5.61
C ASP A 34 19.38 -10.98 -4.71
N GLY A 35 18.60 -11.60 -3.83
CA GLY A 35 17.75 -10.90 -2.86
C GLY A 35 18.50 -10.56 -1.57
N ALA A 36 17.76 -10.07 -0.59
CA ALA A 36 18.27 -9.68 0.72
C ALA A 36 18.02 -10.75 1.81
N VAL A 37 17.55 -11.95 1.47
CA VAL A 37 17.46 -13.07 2.42
C VAL A 37 18.84 -13.74 2.47
N CYS A 38 19.77 -13.10 3.18
CA CYS A 38 21.17 -13.49 3.31
C CYS A 38 21.77 -12.84 4.57
N GLU A 39 22.84 -13.43 5.10
CA GLU A 39 23.53 -12.89 6.30
C GLU A 39 24.17 -11.52 6.06
N TYR A 40 24.66 -11.27 4.84
CA TYR A 40 25.35 -10.03 4.47
C TYR A 40 24.91 -9.55 3.10
N ILE A 41 24.64 -8.26 2.99
CA ILE A 41 24.36 -7.59 1.73
C ILE A 41 25.21 -6.33 1.59
N ALA A 42 25.79 -6.09 0.41
CA ALA A 42 26.49 -4.85 0.13
C ALA A 42 25.50 -3.84 -0.47
N VAL A 43 25.35 -2.70 0.18
CA VAL A 43 24.47 -1.59 -0.25
C VAL A 43 25.24 -0.30 -0.26
N ASP A 44 24.98 0.56 -1.25
CA ASP A 44 25.54 1.91 -1.28
C ASP A 44 25.07 2.71 -0.05
N HIS A 45 26.00 3.34 0.65
CA HIS A 45 25.75 4.04 1.91
C HIS A 45 24.69 5.15 1.80
N GLU A 46 24.52 5.76 0.62
CA GLU A 46 23.48 6.78 0.38
C GLU A 46 22.06 6.24 0.50
N PHE A 47 21.87 4.91 0.40
CA PHE A 47 20.58 4.22 0.58
C PHE A 47 20.46 3.54 1.94
N CYS A 48 21.40 3.81 2.85
CA CYS A 48 21.37 3.34 4.24
C CYS A 48 20.94 4.50 5.16
N PHE A 49 19.79 4.38 5.76
CA PHE A 49 19.22 5.38 6.66
C PHE A 49 19.42 4.94 8.12
N PRO A 50 20.09 5.76 8.95
CA PRO A 50 20.22 5.47 10.37
C PRO A 50 18.87 5.35 11.05
N VAL A 51 18.75 4.41 11.96
CA VAL A 51 17.56 4.23 12.81
C VAL A 51 17.99 4.32 14.29
N PRO A 52 17.10 4.77 15.20
CA PRO A 52 17.41 4.76 16.63
C PRO A 52 17.77 3.37 17.13
N GLY A 53 18.70 3.27 18.07
CA GLY A 53 19.08 1.98 18.66
C GLY A 53 17.96 1.27 19.43
N THR A 54 16.86 1.95 19.69
CA THR A 54 15.64 1.39 20.30
C THR A 54 14.66 0.80 19.26
N MET A 55 14.88 1.03 17.97
CA MET A 55 14.05 0.48 16.90
C MET A 55 14.46 -0.96 16.61
N SER A 56 13.51 -1.88 16.60
CA SER A 56 13.76 -3.27 16.25
C SER A 56 14.14 -3.44 14.77
N ALA A 57 14.78 -4.54 14.43
CA ALA A 57 15.07 -4.89 13.02
C ALA A 57 13.77 -5.03 12.20
N GLY A 58 12.74 -5.66 12.78
CA GLY A 58 11.42 -5.78 12.17
C GLY A 58 10.79 -4.42 11.86
N THR A 59 10.80 -3.50 12.85
CA THR A 59 10.34 -2.11 12.66
C THR A 59 11.12 -1.41 11.54
N ALA A 60 12.44 -1.55 11.52
CA ALA A 60 13.31 -0.95 10.50
C ALA A 60 13.02 -1.51 9.10
N ALA A 61 12.70 -2.80 8.99
CA ALA A 61 12.30 -3.43 7.73
C ALA A 61 10.94 -2.89 7.22
N MET A 62 10.06 -2.46 8.12
CA MET A 62 8.75 -1.88 7.76
C MET A 62 8.84 -0.45 7.20
N VAL A 63 9.98 0.20 7.25
CA VAL A 63 10.17 1.54 6.64
C VAL A 63 9.92 1.49 5.14
N GLU A 64 10.32 0.40 4.47
CA GLU A 64 10.13 0.25 3.02
C GLU A 64 8.63 0.23 2.63
N PRO A 65 7.78 -0.65 3.12
CA PRO A 65 6.35 -0.63 2.79
C PRO A 65 5.64 0.63 3.31
N ALA A 66 6.09 1.21 4.42
CA ALA A 66 5.56 2.48 4.90
C ALA A 66 5.89 3.64 3.94
N ALA A 67 7.09 3.66 3.35
CA ALA A 67 7.47 4.65 2.35
C ALA A 67 6.60 4.55 1.07
N VAL A 68 6.18 3.34 0.68
CA VAL A 68 5.19 3.16 -0.40
C VAL A 68 3.86 3.82 -0.02
N ALA A 69 3.38 3.63 1.20
CA ALA A 69 2.13 4.21 1.65
C ALA A 69 2.19 5.74 1.75
N VAL A 70 3.31 6.30 2.22
CA VAL A 70 3.55 7.75 2.21
C VAL A 70 3.49 8.29 0.78
N HIS A 71 4.21 7.66 -0.16
CA HIS A 71 4.19 8.08 -1.56
C HIS A 71 2.80 7.94 -2.21
N THR A 72 2.07 6.89 -1.87
CA THR A 72 0.67 6.71 -2.32
C THR A 72 -0.21 7.87 -1.84
N ALA A 73 -0.04 8.32 -0.59
CA ALA A 73 -0.77 9.46 -0.05
C ALA A 73 -0.36 10.79 -0.72
N GLU A 74 0.93 10.98 -1.05
CA GLU A 74 1.40 12.14 -1.83
C GLU A 74 0.77 12.20 -3.22
N LEU A 75 0.70 11.06 -3.93
CA LEU A 75 0.09 10.96 -5.26
C LEU A 75 -1.42 11.22 -5.24
N ALA A 76 -2.07 11.02 -4.10
CA ALA A 76 -3.48 11.30 -3.91
C ALA A 76 -3.82 12.78 -4.05
N GLN A 77 -2.88 13.68 -3.74
CA GLN A 77 -3.11 15.13 -3.69
C GLN A 77 -4.35 15.46 -2.84
N LEU A 78 -4.50 14.73 -1.73
CA LEU A 78 -5.64 14.85 -0.82
C LEU A 78 -5.64 16.24 -0.19
N ARG A 79 -6.82 16.83 -0.07
CA ARG A 79 -7.04 18.09 0.65
C ARG A 79 -7.64 17.79 2.00
N PRO A 80 -7.34 18.58 3.04
CA PRO A 80 -8.04 18.49 4.32
C PRO A 80 -9.55 18.56 4.10
N GLY A 81 -10.29 17.59 4.67
CA GLY A 81 -11.73 17.49 4.48
C GLY A 81 -12.18 16.55 3.35
N ASP A 82 -11.29 16.08 2.48
CA ASP A 82 -11.61 15.08 1.46
C ASP A 82 -11.99 13.73 2.09
N THR A 83 -12.79 12.97 1.36
CA THR A 83 -13.15 11.59 1.69
C THR A 83 -12.35 10.60 0.85
N ALA A 84 -11.91 9.51 1.44
CA ALA A 84 -11.12 8.48 0.78
C ALA A 84 -11.81 7.11 0.84
N ALA A 85 -11.61 6.27 -0.17
CA ALA A 85 -11.96 4.85 -0.14
C ALA A 85 -10.75 4.00 -0.47
N ILE A 86 -10.55 2.89 0.28
CA ILE A 86 -9.43 1.96 0.07
C ILE A 86 -9.99 0.56 -0.16
N PHE A 87 -9.56 -0.06 -1.23
CA PHE A 87 -9.80 -1.47 -1.54
C PHE A 87 -8.50 -2.25 -1.30
N GLY A 88 -8.60 -3.28 -0.44
CA GLY A 88 -7.45 -4.06 0.03
C GLY A 88 -6.85 -3.54 1.33
N LEU A 89 -6.99 -4.34 2.40
CA LEU A 89 -6.51 -4.03 3.76
C LEU A 89 -5.33 -4.93 4.18
N GLY A 90 -4.44 -5.23 3.22
CA GLY A 90 -3.10 -5.70 3.53
C GLY A 90 -2.25 -4.57 4.12
N VAL A 91 -0.98 -4.84 4.38
CA VAL A 91 -0.05 -3.86 4.99
C VAL A 91 -0.05 -2.52 4.26
N ILE A 92 0.01 -2.52 2.92
CA ILE A 92 0.01 -1.28 2.14
C ILE A 92 -1.29 -0.50 2.31
N GLY A 93 -2.45 -1.19 2.26
CA GLY A 93 -3.75 -0.54 2.44
C GLY A 93 -3.93 0.04 3.84
N LEU A 94 -3.53 -0.69 4.89
CA LEU A 94 -3.60 -0.22 6.28
C LEU A 94 -2.70 1.00 6.51
N LEU A 95 -1.44 0.93 6.08
CA LEU A 95 -0.51 2.06 6.17
C LEU A 95 -0.99 3.27 5.36
N THR A 96 -1.54 3.05 4.15
CA THR A 96 -2.13 4.13 3.34
C THR A 96 -3.31 4.76 4.06
N ALA A 97 -4.24 3.96 4.62
CA ALA A 97 -5.38 4.46 5.37
C ALA A 97 -4.95 5.36 6.54
N ARG A 98 -3.94 4.93 7.29
CA ARG A 98 -3.41 5.70 8.40
C ARG A 98 -2.74 6.99 7.93
N MET A 99 -1.95 6.92 6.84
CA MET A 99 -1.35 8.11 6.24
C MET A 99 -2.40 9.14 5.81
N LEU A 100 -3.50 8.70 5.18
CA LEU A 100 -4.58 9.62 4.77
C LEU A 100 -5.23 10.31 5.98
N GLN A 101 -5.41 9.61 7.11
CA GLN A 101 -5.85 10.23 8.36
C GLN A 101 -4.85 11.30 8.83
N CYS A 102 -3.54 11.00 8.79
CA CYS A 102 -2.49 11.97 9.12
C CYS A 102 -2.48 13.19 8.18
N CYS A 103 -2.86 13.00 6.91
CA CYS A 103 -2.98 14.07 5.91
C CYS A 103 -4.28 14.87 6.00
N GLY A 104 -5.18 14.55 6.93
CA GLY A 104 -6.42 15.32 7.17
C GLY A 104 -7.62 14.86 6.34
N ALA A 105 -7.65 13.59 5.89
CA ALA A 105 -8.87 13.00 5.35
C ALA A 105 -10.00 13.11 6.39
N ALA A 106 -11.15 13.60 5.97
CA ALA A 106 -12.32 13.70 6.86
C ALA A 106 -12.88 12.31 7.18
N ARG A 107 -12.84 11.41 6.21
CA ARG A 107 -13.30 10.02 6.34
C ARG A 107 -12.44 9.09 5.49
N VAL A 108 -12.17 7.90 6.01
CA VAL A 108 -11.51 6.82 5.29
C VAL A 108 -12.42 5.59 5.33
N LEU A 109 -13.04 5.28 4.20
CA LEU A 109 -13.88 4.10 3.99
C LEU A 109 -13.01 2.99 3.43
N ALA A 110 -12.97 1.82 4.05
CA ALA A 110 -12.05 0.78 3.64
C ALA A 110 -12.75 -0.58 3.47
N ALA A 111 -12.30 -1.39 2.53
CA ALA A 111 -12.90 -2.69 2.27
C ALA A 111 -11.87 -3.77 1.95
N ASP A 112 -12.11 -4.97 2.45
CA ASP A 112 -11.36 -6.18 2.10
C ASP A 112 -12.32 -7.38 1.98
N ILE A 113 -11.88 -8.44 1.31
CA ILE A 113 -12.63 -9.70 1.19
C ILE A 113 -12.36 -10.65 2.37
N LEU A 114 -11.26 -10.44 3.11
CA LEU A 114 -10.81 -11.29 4.21
C LEU A 114 -11.26 -10.71 5.56
N PRO A 115 -12.12 -11.44 6.33
CA PRO A 115 -12.65 -10.92 7.59
C PRO A 115 -11.58 -10.52 8.60
N TYR A 116 -10.46 -11.26 8.70
CA TYR A 116 -9.39 -10.95 9.65
C TYR A 116 -8.70 -9.62 9.33
N ARG A 117 -8.59 -9.23 8.04
CA ARG A 117 -8.03 -7.93 7.63
C ARG A 117 -8.96 -6.77 7.96
N VAL A 118 -10.26 -7.01 7.83
CA VAL A 118 -11.28 -6.03 8.24
C VAL A 118 -11.21 -5.79 9.76
N GLU A 119 -11.02 -6.85 10.54
CA GLU A 119 -10.85 -6.73 11.98
C GLU A 119 -9.53 -6.04 12.34
N ALA A 120 -8.43 -6.43 11.70
CA ALA A 120 -7.14 -5.76 11.85
C ALA A 120 -7.23 -4.27 11.55
N ALA A 121 -7.99 -3.87 10.53
CA ALA A 121 -8.20 -2.45 10.21
C ALA A 121 -8.90 -1.69 11.34
N ARG A 122 -9.89 -2.29 12.00
CA ARG A 122 -10.54 -1.68 13.17
C ARG A 122 -9.57 -1.49 14.32
N LEU A 123 -8.78 -2.51 14.63
CA LEU A 123 -7.73 -2.45 15.66
C LEU A 123 -6.67 -1.40 15.31
N TYR A 124 -6.37 -1.24 14.03
CA TYR A 124 -5.43 -0.24 13.52
C TYR A 124 -6.01 1.19 13.49
N GLY A 125 -7.25 1.38 13.93
CA GLY A 125 -7.89 2.71 14.03
C GLY A 125 -8.69 3.15 12.80
N ILE A 126 -8.98 2.23 11.87
CA ILE A 126 -9.85 2.50 10.72
C ILE A 126 -11.24 1.97 11.04
N GLN A 127 -12.17 2.87 11.40
CA GLN A 127 -13.47 2.46 11.93
C GLN A 127 -14.51 2.14 10.85
N GLU A 128 -14.46 2.83 9.72
CA GLU A 128 -15.42 2.66 8.62
C GLU A 128 -14.92 1.57 7.66
N VAL A 129 -15.21 0.31 7.97
CA VAL A 129 -14.71 -0.85 7.23
C VAL A 129 -15.83 -1.79 6.82
N PHE A 130 -15.69 -2.36 5.63
CA PHE A 130 -16.64 -3.28 5.02
C PHE A 130 -15.97 -4.60 4.61
N CYS A 131 -16.58 -5.73 4.96
CA CYS A 131 -16.13 -7.04 4.52
C CYS A 131 -16.84 -7.45 3.23
N ASN A 132 -16.14 -7.33 2.09
CA ASN A 132 -16.69 -7.65 0.77
C ASN A 132 -16.46 -9.14 0.43
N ARG A 133 -17.16 -10.05 1.11
CA ARG A 133 -16.98 -11.51 0.91
C ARG A 133 -17.16 -11.90 -0.56
N LYS A 134 -16.29 -12.80 -1.06
CA LYS A 134 -16.41 -13.38 -2.40
C LYS A 134 -17.80 -14.01 -2.57
N GLY A 135 -18.50 -13.68 -3.67
CA GLY A 135 -19.84 -14.20 -3.96
C GLY A 135 -20.98 -13.21 -3.70
N SER A 136 -20.82 -12.25 -2.81
CA SER A 136 -21.91 -11.31 -2.45
C SER A 136 -22.43 -10.47 -3.64
N ILE A 137 -21.61 -10.21 -4.64
CA ILE A 137 -22.00 -9.41 -5.83
C ILE A 137 -22.95 -10.18 -6.74
N LYS A 138 -22.80 -11.52 -6.88
CA LYS A 138 -23.64 -12.37 -7.74
C LYS A 138 -24.98 -12.76 -7.10
N GLU A 139 -25.09 -12.67 -5.78
CA GLU A 139 -26.27 -13.12 -5.01
C GLU A 139 -27.14 -11.96 -4.50
N GLY A 140 -26.95 -10.74 -5.01
CA GLY A 140 -27.73 -9.55 -4.58
C GLY A 140 -27.32 -9.03 -3.19
N GLY A 141 -26.19 -9.50 -2.64
CA GLY A 141 -25.62 -9.00 -1.39
C GLY A 141 -25.00 -7.60 -1.53
N ALA A 142 -24.83 -6.93 -0.39
CA ALA A 142 -24.17 -5.62 -0.36
C ALA A 142 -22.75 -5.71 -0.92
N SER A 143 -22.41 -4.82 -1.85
CA SER A 143 -21.05 -4.70 -2.39
C SER A 143 -20.29 -3.55 -1.72
N ALA A 144 -18.96 -3.64 -1.65
CA ALA A 144 -18.14 -2.55 -1.11
C ALA A 144 -18.42 -1.20 -1.80
N VAL A 145 -18.60 -1.21 -3.13
CA VAL A 145 -18.95 -0.01 -3.89
C VAL A 145 -20.35 0.50 -3.50
N GLY A 146 -21.34 -0.40 -3.37
CA GLY A 146 -22.69 -0.04 -2.93
C GLY A 146 -22.68 0.61 -1.55
N TRP A 147 -21.98 -0.03 -0.60
CA TRP A 147 -21.79 0.52 0.74
C TRP A 147 -21.11 1.92 0.72
N ILE A 148 -20.04 2.11 -0.05
CA ILE A 148 -19.38 3.42 -0.19
C ILE A 148 -20.34 4.45 -0.78
N GLN A 149 -21.17 4.07 -1.76
CA GLN A 149 -22.18 4.96 -2.34
C GLN A 149 -23.24 5.37 -1.31
N GLU A 150 -23.67 4.47 -0.45
CA GLU A 150 -24.60 4.77 0.65
C GLU A 150 -23.97 5.72 1.66
N MET A 151 -22.73 5.43 2.09
CA MET A 151 -21.98 6.22 3.07
C MET A 151 -21.64 7.64 2.57
N THR A 152 -21.70 7.87 1.26
CA THR A 152 -21.41 9.16 0.61
C THR A 152 -22.64 9.76 -0.08
N GLU A 153 -23.84 9.34 0.28
CA GLU A 153 -25.11 9.84 -0.32
C GLU A 153 -25.08 9.78 -1.85
N ARG A 154 -24.51 8.70 -2.40
CA ARG A 154 -24.28 8.44 -3.83
C ARG A 154 -23.36 9.42 -4.55
N ARG A 155 -22.68 10.31 -3.83
CA ARG A 155 -21.68 11.23 -4.40
C ARG A 155 -20.43 10.47 -4.84
N GLY A 156 -20.00 9.47 -4.09
CA GLY A 156 -18.69 8.83 -4.18
C GLY A 156 -17.61 9.62 -3.43
N VAL A 157 -16.42 9.02 -3.29
CA VAL A 157 -15.30 9.61 -2.56
C VAL A 157 -14.44 10.52 -3.44
N ASP A 158 -13.73 11.46 -2.80
CA ASP A 158 -12.83 12.39 -3.50
C ASP A 158 -11.64 11.66 -4.10
N VAL A 159 -11.07 10.70 -3.35
CA VAL A 159 -9.95 9.86 -3.80
C VAL A 159 -10.25 8.39 -3.46
N ALA A 160 -10.10 7.51 -4.45
CA ALA A 160 -10.20 6.07 -4.26
C ALA A 160 -8.84 5.39 -4.50
N PHE A 161 -8.55 4.35 -3.73
CA PHE A 161 -7.27 3.63 -3.80
C PHE A 161 -7.51 2.16 -4.10
N ASP A 162 -6.73 1.63 -5.03
CA ASP A 162 -6.55 0.21 -5.20
C ASP A 162 -5.24 -0.21 -4.53
N CYS A 163 -5.34 -0.96 -3.44
CA CYS A 163 -4.24 -1.60 -2.72
C CYS A 163 -4.37 -3.13 -2.76
N THR A 164 -5.10 -3.67 -3.74
CA THR A 164 -5.32 -5.11 -3.89
C THR A 164 -4.26 -5.75 -4.78
N ASN A 165 -4.26 -7.08 -4.83
CA ASN A 165 -3.57 -7.88 -5.84
C ASN A 165 -4.57 -8.52 -6.83
N SER A 166 -5.73 -7.88 -7.03
CA SER A 166 -6.83 -8.38 -7.84
C SER A 166 -7.01 -7.53 -9.10
N ALA A 167 -7.32 -8.18 -10.23
CA ALA A 167 -7.69 -7.50 -11.47
C ALA A 167 -8.95 -6.61 -11.33
N ASP A 168 -9.78 -6.84 -10.31
CA ASP A 168 -10.99 -6.06 -10.06
C ASP A 168 -10.73 -4.75 -9.30
N GLY A 169 -9.58 -4.59 -8.67
CA GLY A 169 -9.25 -3.45 -7.79
C GLY A 169 -9.41 -2.10 -8.49
N LEU A 170 -8.85 -1.97 -9.69
CA LEU A 170 -9.01 -0.78 -10.54
C LEU A 170 -10.48 -0.45 -10.81
N ALA A 171 -11.29 -1.44 -11.16
CA ALA A 171 -12.71 -1.24 -11.47
C ALA A 171 -13.50 -0.80 -10.22
N LEU A 172 -13.22 -1.39 -9.06
CA LEU A 172 -13.82 -1.02 -7.78
C LEU A 172 -13.49 0.42 -7.40
N ALA A 173 -12.22 0.80 -7.49
CA ALA A 173 -11.76 2.15 -7.18
C ALA A 173 -12.39 3.20 -8.11
N CYS A 174 -12.46 2.93 -9.42
CA CYS A 174 -13.15 3.80 -10.38
C CYS A 174 -14.64 3.94 -10.08
N ALA A 175 -15.29 2.86 -9.65
CA ALA A 175 -16.73 2.87 -9.33
C ALA A 175 -17.05 3.60 -8.02
N ALA A 176 -16.10 3.67 -7.08
CA ALA A 176 -16.26 4.37 -5.81
C ALA A 176 -15.98 5.87 -5.90
N ALA A 177 -15.10 6.30 -6.82
CA ALA A 177 -14.70 7.69 -6.96
C ALA A 177 -15.85 8.57 -7.47
N ARG A 178 -15.96 9.81 -6.97
CA ARG A 178 -16.92 10.81 -7.45
C ARG A 178 -16.56 11.30 -8.86
N ARG A 179 -17.44 12.08 -9.46
CA ARG A 179 -17.13 12.83 -10.70
C ARG A 179 -16.00 13.83 -10.43
N GLY A 180 -15.01 13.89 -11.32
CA GLY A 180 -13.79 14.66 -11.17
C GLY A 180 -12.89 14.16 -10.03
N GLY A 181 -13.12 12.92 -9.56
CA GLY A 181 -12.32 12.29 -8.49
C GLY A 181 -11.00 11.74 -9.01
N ARG A 182 -10.15 11.36 -8.05
CA ARG A 182 -8.85 10.73 -8.31
C ARG A 182 -8.88 9.27 -7.91
N VAL A 183 -8.16 8.44 -8.66
CA VAL A 183 -7.92 7.03 -8.35
C VAL A 183 -6.41 6.81 -8.28
N VAL A 184 -5.90 6.28 -7.18
CA VAL A 184 -4.50 5.93 -7.02
C VAL A 184 -4.36 4.40 -6.99
N LEU A 185 -3.48 3.89 -7.85
CA LEU A 185 -3.30 2.47 -8.12
C LEU A 185 -1.95 2.05 -7.57
N THR A 186 -1.95 1.40 -6.43
CA THR A 186 -0.76 0.90 -5.72
C THR A 186 -0.70 -0.62 -5.75
N GLY A 187 -1.85 -1.27 -5.90
CA GLY A 187 -1.98 -2.71 -6.03
C GLY A 187 -1.29 -3.27 -7.28
N ILE A 188 -0.87 -4.53 -7.20
CA ILE A 188 -0.21 -5.28 -8.28
C ILE A 188 -0.98 -6.59 -8.46
N SER A 189 -1.75 -6.71 -9.53
CA SER A 189 -2.55 -7.91 -9.81
C SER A 189 -1.71 -9.12 -10.24
N GLY A 190 -0.48 -8.89 -10.69
CA GLY A 190 0.38 -9.91 -11.29
C GLY A 190 0.06 -10.16 -12.78
N ASN A 191 -0.99 -9.56 -13.33
CA ASN A 191 -1.30 -9.65 -14.75
C ASN A 191 -0.53 -8.60 -15.55
N GLU A 192 -0.24 -8.88 -16.80
CA GLU A 192 0.31 -7.88 -17.73
C GLU A 192 -0.74 -6.81 -18.10
N MET A 193 -2.01 -7.20 -18.14
CA MET A 193 -3.14 -6.31 -18.46
C MET A 193 -4.29 -6.53 -17.50
N ASP A 194 -4.81 -5.45 -16.95
CA ASP A 194 -6.05 -5.42 -16.17
C ASP A 194 -7.14 -4.65 -16.88
N PRO A 195 -8.43 -5.05 -16.74
CA PRO A 195 -9.53 -4.40 -17.41
C PRO A 195 -9.76 -2.98 -16.85
N LEU A 196 -9.63 -1.97 -17.70
CA LEU A 196 -9.96 -0.59 -17.35
C LEU A 196 -11.45 -0.32 -17.65
N PRO A 197 -12.25 0.16 -16.69
CA PRO A 197 -13.65 0.54 -16.90
C PRO A 197 -13.76 1.91 -17.63
N VAL A 198 -13.34 1.96 -18.89
CA VAL A 198 -13.19 3.19 -19.70
C VAL A 198 -14.48 4.03 -19.70
N SER A 199 -15.66 3.41 -19.77
CA SER A 199 -16.92 4.13 -19.77
C SER A 199 -17.16 4.90 -18.47
N ILE A 200 -16.83 4.31 -17.31
CA ILE A 200 -16.96 4.95 -16.00
C ILE A 200 -15.91 6.06 -15.87
N ALA A 201 -14.65 5.75 -16.14
CA ALA A 201 -13.55 6.68 -16.01
C ALA A 201 -13.79 7.95 -16.87
N ARG A 202 -14.15 7.77 -18.14
CA ARG A 202 -14.44 8.88 -19.07
C ARG A 202 -15.65 9.72 -18.65
N ARG A 203 -16.78 9.07 -18.30
CA ARG A 203 -18.02 9.81 -17.95
C ARG A 203 -17.92 10.56 -16.62
N ARG A 204 -17.01 10.12 -15.74
CA ARG A 204 -16.74 10.78 -14.45
C ARG A 204 -15.52 11.71 -14.53
N GLU A 205 -14.79 11.75 -15.64
CA GLU A 205 -13.56 12.55 -15.80
C GLU A 205 -12.56 12.24 -14.69
N LEU A 206 -12.29 10.92 -14.48
CA LEU A 206 -11.40 10.47 -13.40
C LEU A 206 -9.93 10.71 -13.75
N CYS A 207 -9.16 11.16 -12.77
CA CYS A 207 -7.70 11.16 -12.83
C CYS A 207 -7.17 9.83 -12.30
N LEU A 208 -6.52 9.02 -13.16
CA LEU A 208 -5.92 7.74 -12.77
C LEU A 208 -4.41 7.94 -12.59
N GLN A 209 -3.88 7.56 -11.42
CA GLN A 209 -2.49 7.70 -11.07
C GLN A 209 -1.92 6.39 -10.54
N TRP A 210 -0.92 5.81 -11.23
CA TRP A 210 -0.19 4.64 -10.74
C TRP A 210 0.91 5.05 -9.77
N CYS A 211 1.02 4.34 -8.68
CA CYS A 211 2.12 4.43 -7.74
C CYS A 211 3.26 3.52 -8.19
N ARG A 212 4.46 4.07 -8.27
CA ARG A 212 5.68 3.31 -8.55
C ARG A 212 6.63 3.46 -7.35
N ARG A 213 6.58 2.50 -6.40
CA ARG A 213 7.44 2.49 -5.22
C ARG A 213 7.32 3.82 -4.44
N PHE A 214 8.42 4.51 -4.23
CA PHE A 214 8.54 5.78 -3.50
C PHE A 214 9.75 6.57 -3.99
N VAL A 215 9.89 7.81 -3.55
CA VAL A 215 11.00 8.69 -3.89
C VAL A 215 11.20 9.74 -2.79
N HIS A 216 12.45 9.89 -2.29
CA HIS A 216 12.87 10.90 -1.30
C HIS A 216 12.09 10.95 0.03
N ASN A 217 11.29 9.94 0.36
CA ASN A 217 10.40 10.00 1.52
C ASN A 217 10.82 9.11 2.70
N TYR A 218 11.98 8.42 2.62
CA TYR A 218 12.48 7.60 3.73
C TYR A 218 12.67 8.39 5.03
N PRO A 219 13.31 9.59 5.04
CA PRO A 219 13.43 10.39 6.25
C PRO A 219 12.07 10.75 6.87
N ALA A 220 11.13 11.25 6.05
CA ALA A 220 9.79 11.58 6.50
C ALA A 220 9.03 10.33 7.02
N THR A 221 9.22 9.18 6.38
CA THR A 221 8.63 7.92 6.82
C THR A 221 9.15 7.49 8.19
N LEU A 222 10.47 7.60 8.40
CA LEU A 222 11.08 7.36 9.71
C LEU A 222 10.50 8.29 10.78
N ASP A 223 10.31 9.57 10.48
CA ASP A 223 9.69 10.54 11.40
C ASP A 223 8.24 10.15 11.74
N TYR A 224 7.45 9.67 10.78
CA TYR A 224 6.10 9.18 11.03
C TYR A 224 6.08 7.95 11.94
N ILE A 225 7.01 7.03 11.76
CA ILE A 225 7.13 5.82 12.61
C ILE A 225 7.61 6.23 14.02
N GLN A 226 8.69 7.00 14.12
CA GLN A 226 9.26 7.42 15.40
C GLN A 226 8.29 8.28 16.24
N SER A 227 7.48 9.10 15.59
CA SER A 227 6.46 9.89 16.27
C SER A 227 5.20 9.10 16.66
N GLY A 228 5.14 7.80 16.35
CA GLY A 228 3.98 6.94 16.61
C GLY A 228 2.76 7.24 15.73
N LYS A 229 2.89 8.09 14.71
CA LYS A 229 1.81 8.36 13.75
C LYS A 229 1.52 7.18 12.83
N LEU A 230 2.56 6.42 12.47
CA LEU A 230 2.46 5.12 11.81
C LEU A 230 2.95 4.04 12.77
N ASP A 231 2.04 3.25 13.32
CA ASP A 231 2.34 2.05 14.08
C ASP A 231 2.60 0.89 13.09
N VAL A 232 3.86 0.61 12.84
CA VAL A 232 4.24 -0.47 11.92
C VAL A 232 4.43 -1.80 12.63
N ASP A 233 4.70 -1.77 13.94
CA ASP A 233 4.98 -2.96 14.75
C ASP A 233 3.74 -3.84 14.89
N SER A 234 2.57 -3.26 15.11
CA SER A 234 1.30 -4.00 15.20
C SER A 234 0.92 -4.72 13.90
N LEU A 235 1.54 -4.38 12.78
CA LEU A 235 1.34 -5.03 11.49
C LEU A 235 2.24 -6.25 11.28
N ILE A 236 3.30 -6.43 12.06
CA ILE A 236 4.17 -7.60 12.04
C ILE A 236 3.49 -8.68 12.89
N THR A 237 2.74 -9.56 12.25
CA THR A 237 1.94 -10.58 12.95
C THR A 237 2.69 -11.88 13.18
N HIS A 238 3.73 -12.16 12.37
CA HIS A 238 4.49 -13.40 12.42
C HIS A 238 5.98 -13.10 12.28
N VAL A 239 6.78 -13.78 13.09
CA VAL A 239 8.24 -13.71 13.05
C VAL A 239 8.77 -15.12 12.86
N PHE A 240 9.65 -15.30 11.90
CA PHE A 240 10.29 -16.56 11.56
C PHE A 240 11.80 -16.43 11.71
N SER A 241 12.47 -17.50 12.09
CA SER A 241 13.92 -17.61 11.98
C SER A 241 14.34 -17.69 10.49
N PHE A 242 15.61 -17.42 10.22
CA PHE A 242 16.15 -17.51 8.86
C PHE A 242 15.91 -18.89 8.21
N ASP A 243 16.07 -19.97 8.97
CA ASP A 243 15.87 -21.35 8.48
C ASP A 243 14.41 -21.64 8.13
N GLU A 244 13.47 -20.92 8.72
CA GLU A 244 12.02 -21.02 8.46
C GLU A 244 11.54 -20.07 7.34
N ALA A 245 12.44 -19.40 6.62
CA ALA A 245 12.09 -18.51 5.53
C ALA A 245 11.10 -19.12 4.50
N PRO A 246 11.24 -20.40 4.08
CA PRO A 246 10.26 -21.02 3.18
C PRO A 246 8.85 -21.06 3.76
N ASP A 247 8.69 -21.28 5.06
CA ASP A 247 7.39 -21.34 5.74
C ASP A 247 6.76 -19.96 5.83
N ALA A 248 7.57 -18.90 6.06
CA ALA A 248 7.12 -17.52 6.02
C ALA A 248 6.51 -17.14 4.65
N PHE A 249 7.16 -17.55 3.55
CA PHE A 249 6.64 -17.34 2.20
C PHE A 249 5.37 -18.16 1.94
N ALA A 250 5.33 -19.42 2.36
CA ALA A 250 4.17 -20.30 2.20
C ALA A 250 2.95 -19.73 2.94
N LEU A 251 3.11 -19.33 4.21
CA LEU A 251 2.06 -18.72 5.03
C LEU A 251 1.50 -17.47 4.37
N THR A 252 2.38 -16.57 3.93
CA THR A 252 1.99 -15.30 3.32
C THR A 252 1.25 -15.50 2.00
N SER A 253 1.71 -16.43 1.16
CA SER A 253 1.08 -16.76 -0.12
C SER A 253 -0.31 -17.38 0.06
N ALA A 254 -0.50 -18.17 1.12
CA ALA A 254 -1.79 -18.81 1.44
C ALA A 254 -2.78 -17.87 2.15
N TYR A 255 -2.36 -16.67 2.55
CA TYR A 255 -3.14 -15.78 3.45
C TYR A 255 -3.58 -16.50 4.74
N GLY A 256 -2.73 -17.40 5.23
CA GLY A 256 -3.02 -18.27 6.38
C GLY A 256 -2.89 -17.54 7.71
N ASP A 257 -3.46 -18.13 8.76
CA ASP A 257 -3.29 -17.74 10.16
C ASP A 257 -3.41 -16.23 10.47
N GLY A 258 -4.22 -15.51 9.70
CA GLY A 258 -4.41 -14.07 9.92
C GLY A 258 -3.19 -13.20 9.57
N VAL A 259 -2.24 -13.70 8.79
CA VAL A 259 -1.00 -12.99 8.47
C VAL A 259 -1.25 -11.65 7.78
N LEU A 260 -0.71 -10.57 8.37
CA LEU A 260 -0.60 -9.27 7.73
C LEU A 260 0.80 -9.09 7.16
N LYS A 261 1.83 -9.24 8.00
CA LYS A 261 3.23 -9.20 7.63
C LYS A 261 4.00 -10.29 8.38
N ALA A 262 4.76 -11.08 7.64
CA ALA A 262 5.78 -11.98 8.20
C ALA A 262 7.15 -11.28 8.16
N SER A 263 7.89 -11.34 9.26
CA SER A 263 9.29 -10.94 9.38
C SER A 263 10.16 -12.18 9.44
N ILE A 264 11.35 -12.12 8.85
CA ILE A 264 12.38 -13.14 8.97
C ILE A 264 13.54 -12.51 9.72
N GLU A 265 13.97 -13.12 10.81
CA GLU A 265 15.01 -12.61 11.71
C GLU A 265 16.13 -13.64 11.90
N TRP A 266 17.37 -13.18 12.12
CA TRP A 266 18.57 -13.98 12.39
C TRP A 266 18.82 -14.11 13.86
#